data_4edd085ce1dadea460181f5cb7864fa8
#
_entry.id   4edd085ce1dadea460181f5cb7864fa8
#
_cell.length_a   1.000
_cell.length_b   1.000
_cell.length_c   1.000
_cell.angle_alpha   90.00
_cell.angle_beta   90.00
_cell.angle_gamma   90.00
#
_symmetry.space_group_name_H-M   'P 1'
#
loop_
_entity.id
_entity.type
_entity.pdbx_description
1 polymer ?
#
loop_
_entity_poly.entity_id
_entity_poly.type
_entity_poly.pdbx_seq_one_letter_code
_entity_poly.pdbx_strand_id
1 'polypeptide(L)'
;LFYLPLSGSTFKKVYFDNTKQRAVSKFVPAQDLVVPYSATDLETASRVTHVLRMDANEVRKMQVAGMYRDIDLISHDQTDDEVRQKVDEIQGTSKTYTDDIFTILEMHVDLDLEGFEDMSPTGEPSGVALPYIVTIDEGSGEILSIRRNFAEGSRLAKKTQYFVHYRFMPGLGFYGFGLIHMIG
;
A
#
# COMPACT_ATOMS: atom_id res chain seq x y z
N LEU A 1 -8.65 15.65 5.58
CA LEU A 1 -9.92 15.95 4.86
C LEU A 1 -9.86 17.22 4.01
N PHE A 2 -8.92 18.14 4.28
CA PHE A 2 -8.77 19.39 3.50
C PHE A 2 -8.56 19.13 1.99
N TYR A 3 -7.76 18.11 1.64
CA TYR A 3 -7.50 17.75 0.24
C TYR A 3 -8.65 17.01 -0.46
N LEU A 4 -9.63 16.48 0.29
CA LEU A 4 -10.70 15.68 -0.29
C LEU A 4 -11.54 16.44 -1.32
N PRO A 5 -11.96 17.70 -1.08
CA PRO A 5 -12.69 18.47 -2.09
C PRO A 5 -11.87 18.74 -3.36
N LEU A 6 -10.55 18.88 -3.24
CA LEU A 6 -9.68 19.15 -4.40
C LEU A 6 -9.42 17.87 -5.21
N SER A 7 -8.93 16.82 -4.56
CA SER A 7 -8.51 15.57 -5.21
C SER A 7 -9.65 14.62 -5.53
N GLY A 8 -10.83 14.81 -4.92
CA GLY A 8 -12.00 13.94 -5.09
C GLY A 8 -11.92 12.62 -4.33
N SER A 9 -10.73 12.14 -4.00
CA SER A 9 -10.51 10.92 -3.23
C SER A 9 -9.33 11.07 -2.28
N THR A 10 -9.48 10.50 -1.09
CA THR A 10 -8.40 10.34 -0.12
C THR A 10 -8.59 9.03 0.63
N PHE A 11 -7.51 8.53 1.21
CA PHE A 11 -7.53 7.28 1.96
C PHE A 11 -6.98 7.47 3.36
N LYS A 12 -7.38 6.57 4.25
CA LYS A 12 -6.74 6.38 5.54
C LYS A 12 -6.37 4.91 5.69
N LYS A 13 -5.13 4.64 6.10
CA LYS A 13 -4.70 3.32 6.54
C LYS A 13 -4.90 3.24 8.05
N VAL A 14 -5.69 2.26 8.50
CA VAL A 14 -6.00 2.02 9.92
C VAL A 14 -5.43 0.67 10.31
N TYR A 15 -4.59 0.65 11.34
CA TYR A 15 -3.99 -0.58 11.86
C TYR A 15 -3.64 -0.44 13.33
N PHE A 16 -3.43 -1.57 14.00
CA PHE A 16 -2.91 -1.59 15.36
C PHE A 16 -1.39 -1.59 15.31
N ASP A 17 -0.78 -0.59 15.93
CA ASP A 17 0.69 -0.47 16.04
C ASP A 17 1.15 -1.16 17.33
N ASN A 18 1.76 -2.33 17.20
CA ASN A 18 2.22 -3.11 18.33
C ASN A 18 3.32 -2.40 19.12
N THR A 19 4.12 -1.53 18.48
CA THR A 19 5.16 -0.78 19.16
C THR A 19 4.56 0.31 20.05
N LYS A 20 3.52 0.98 19.54
CA LYS A 20 2.81 2.06 20.24
C LYS A 20 1.65 1.57 21.10
N GLN A 21 1.30 0.26 21.01
CA GLN A 21 0.19 -0.37 21.72
C GLN A 21 -1.15 0.39 21.54
N ARG A 22 -1.38 0.90 20.33
CA ARG A 22 -2.62 1.63 20.00
C ARG A 22 -3.00 1.51 18.53
N ALA A 23 -4.28 1.75 18.25
CA ALA A 23 -4.74 1.94 16.88
C ALA A 23 -4.17 3.24 16.30
N VAL A 24 -3.69 3.16 15.06
CA VAL A 24 -3.11 4.27 14.32
C VAL A 24 -3.91 4.47 13.04
N SER A 25 -4.16 5.71 12.69
CA SER A 25 -4.78 6.10 11.43
C SER A 25 -3.83 7.05 10.70
N LYS A 26 -3.28 6.59 9.57
CA LYS A 26 -2.40 7.39 8.70
C LYS A 26 -3.18 7.87 7.48
N PHE A 27 -2.95 9.12 7.10
CA PHE A 27 -3.43 9.66 5.84
C PHE A 27 -2.62 9.05 4.69
N VAL A 28 -3.33 8.66 3.61
CA VAL A 28 -2.72 8.15 2.38
C VAL A 28 -3.29 8.96 1.22
N PRO A 29 -2.45 9.73 0.52
CA PRO A 29 -2.85 10.44 -0.69
C PRO A 29 -3.33 9.48 -1.78
N ALA A 30 -4.20 9.95 -2.68
CA ALA A 30 -4.72 9.12 -3.76
C ALA A 30 -3.62 8.59 -4.69
N GLN A 31 -2.56 9.36 -4.88
CA GLN A 31 -1.40 8.98 -5.71
C GLN A 31 -0.55 7.84 -5.11
N ASP A 32 -0.62 7.64 -3.79
CA ASP A 32 0.16 6.61 -3.09
C ASP A 32 -0.64 5.31 -2.88
N LEU A 33 -1.88 5.23 -3.39
CA LEU A 33 -2.69 4.02 -3.37
C LEU A 33 -3.08 3.60 -4.78
N VAL A 34 -2.50 2.52 -5.25
CA VAL A 34 -2.68 2.01 -6.60
C VAL A 34 -3.60 0.79 -6.58
N VAL A 35 -4.62 0.81 -7.41
CA VAL A 35 -5.57 -0.29 -7.60
C VAL A 35 -5.66 -0.67 -9.09
N PRO A 36 -6.09 -1.90 -9.43
CA PRO A 36 -6.34 -2.27 -10.80
C PRO A 36 -7.40 -1.36 -11.45
N TYR A 37 -7.28 -1.14 -12.75
CA TYR A 37 -8.22 -0.31 -13.51
C TYR A 37 -9.68 -0.80 -13.41
N SER A 38 -9.86 -2.10 -13.28
CA SER A 38 -11.19 -2.74 -13.13
C SER A 38 -11.78 -2.64 -11.72
N ALA A 39 -11.04 -2.12 -10.74
CA ALA A 39 -11.54 -2.02 -9.36
C ALA A 39 -12.65 -0.97 -9.26
N THR A 40 -13.72 -1.31 -8.54
CA THR A 40 -14.82 -0.39 -8.21
C THR A 40 -14.78 0.06 -6.76
N ASP A 41 -14.24 -0.78 -5.89
CA ASP A 41 -14.10 -0.54 -4.45
C ASP A 41 -12.89 -1.29 -3.87
N LEU A 42 -12.56 -1.01 -2.61
CA LEU A 42 -11.43 -1.63 -1.93
C LEU A 42 -11.68 -3.08 -1.51
N GLU A 43 -12.95 -3.47 -1.32
CA GLU A 43 -13.28 -4.82 -0.86
C GLU A 43 -13.12 -5.84 -1.99
N THR A 44 -13.56 -5.48 -3.18
CA THR A 44 -13.56 -6.36 -4.36
C THR A 44 -12.29 -6.23 -5.20
N ALA A 45 -11.45 -5.21 -4.94
CA ALA A 45 -10.20 -5.06 -5.65
C ALA A 45 -9.30 -6.29 -5.42
N SER A 46 -8.85 -6.92 -6.51
CA SER A 46 -7.94 -8.06 -6.49
C SER A 46 -6.56 -7.72 -5.94
N ARG A 47 -6.17 -6.46 -6.05
CA ARG A 47 -4.92 -5.92 -5.51
C ARG A 47 -5.10 -4.47 -5.07
N VAL A 48 -4.54 -4.14 -3.90
CA VAL A 48 -4.39 -2.77 -3.43
C VAL A 48 -2.93 -2.57 -3.07
N THR A 49 -2.24 -1.66 -3.74
CA THR A 49 -0.82 -1.39 -3.51
C THR A 49 -0.65 -0.03 -2.86
N HIS A 50 -0.02 0.01 -1.71
CA HIS A 50 0.36 1.23 -1.02
C HIS A 50 1.84 1.52 -1.27
N VAL A 51 2.11 2.66 -1.87
CA VAL A 51 3.47 3.13 -2.14
C VAL A 51 3.99 3.86 -0.90
N LEU A 52 5.03 3.32 -0.30
CA LEU A 52 5.68 3.86 0.90
C LEU A 52 7.04 4.41 0.51
N ARG A 53 7.36 5.58 1.03
CA ARG A 53 8.71 6.14 0.92
C ARG A 53 9.32 6.13 2.30
N MET A 54 10.43 5.44 2.41
CA MET A 54 11.11 5.21 3.68
C MET A 54 12.57 5.62 3.57
N ASP A 55 13.09 6.26 4.59
CA ASP A 55 14.53 6.51 4.68
C ASP A 55 15.31 5.22 5.06
N ALA A 56 16.63 5.23 4.86
CA ALA A 56 17.49 4.07 5.14
C ALA A 56 17.38 3.61 6.60
N ASN A 57 17.21 4.51 7.54
CA ASN A 57 17.10 4.18 8.95
C ASN A 57 15.73 3.54 9.28
N GLU A 58 14.65 3.99 8.64
CA GLU A 58 13.33 3.36 8.78
C GLU A 58 13.34 1.94 8.24
N VAL A 59 13.91 1.73 7.05
CA VAL A 59 14.08 0.39 6.46
C VAL A 59 14.90 -0.49 7.40
N ARG A 60 16.04 0.00 7.88
CA ARG A 60 16.90 -0.75 8.81
C ARG A 60 16.20 -1.14 10.11
N LYS A 61 15.37 -0.24 10.67
CA LYS A 61 14.53 -0.55 11.85
C LYS A 61 13.55 -1.70 11.57
N MET A 62 12.96 -1.74 10.37
CA MET A 62 12.05 -2.82 9.98
C MET A 62 12.79 -4.17 9.81
N GLN A 63 14.03 -4.13 9.28
CA GLN A 63 14.89 -5.32 9.18
C GLN A 63 15.29 -5.84 10.56
N VAL A 64 15.77 -4.97 11.45
CA VAL A 64 16.15 -5.33 12.83
C VAL A 64 14.96 -5.84 13.63
N ALA A 65 13.76 -5.29 13.40
CA ALA A 65 12.53 -5.77 14.02
C ALA A 65 12.03 -7.11 13.45
N GLY A 66 12.70 -7.67 12.44
CA GLY A 66 12.30 -8.92 11.78
C GLY A 66 11.03 -8.81 10.93
N MET A 67 10.59 -7.57 10.63
CA MET A 67 9.44 -7.33 9.75
C MET A 67 9.80 -7.41 8.27
N TYR A 68 11.06 -7.06 7.93
CA TYR A 68 11.64 -7.16 6.60
C TYR A 68 12.82 -8.10 6.63
N ARG A 69 13.10 -8.76 5.51
CA ARG A 69 14.33 -9.54 5.32
C ARG A 69 15.54 -8.62 5.44
N ASP A 70 16.59 -9.11 6.09
CA ASP A 70 17.88 -8.39 6.21
C ASP A 70 18.69 -8.60 4.91
N ILE A 71 18.47 -7.71 3.96
CA ILE A 71 19.13 -7.67 2.65
C ILE A 71 19.58 -6.24 2.39
N ASP A 72 20.67 -6.11 1.64
CA ASP A 72 21.14 -4.82 1.17
C ASP A 72 20.22 -4.33 0.02
N LEU A 73 19.58 -3.18 0.23
CA LEU A 73 18.75 -2.54 -0.77
C LEU A 73 19.56 -1.49 -1.52
N ILE A 74 19.28 -1.37 -2.80
CA ILE A 74 19.88 -0.34 -3.64
C ILE A 74 18.94 0.86 -3.63
N SER A 75 19.40 1.99 -3.10
CA SER A 75 18.66 3.24 -3.23
C SER A 75 18.56 3.58 -4.71
N HIS A 76 17.36 3.68 -5.22
CA HIS A 76 17.16 4.23 -6.55
C HIS A 76 17.14 5.74 -6.40
N ASP A 77 18.13 6.38 -7.03
CA ASP A 77 18.08 7.80 -7.31
C ASP A 77 16.79 8.01 -8.12
N GLN A 78 15.78 8.58 -7.45
CA GLN A 78 14.49 8.79 -8.08
C GLN A 78 14.68 9.84 -9.16
N THR A 79 14.96 9.34 -10.37
CA THR A 79 14.97 10.14 -11.59
C THR A 79 13.68 10.96 -11.62
N ASP A 80 13.87 12.23 -11.45
CA ASP A 80 13.05 13.39 -11.77
C ASP A 80 11.65 13.08 -12.31
N ASP A 81 10.72 12.76 -11.40
CA ASP A 81 9.30 12.92 -11.68
C ASP A 81 9.01 14.45 -11.70
N GLU A 82 8.85 15.01 -12.90
CA GLU A 82 8.57 16.44 -13.10
C GLU A 82 7.35 16.92 -12.29
N VAL A 83 6.37 16.04 -12.08
CA VAL A 83 5.18 16.36 -11.28
C VAL A 83 5.55 16.53 -9.82
N ARG A 84 6.48 15.73 -9.32
CA ARG A 84 6.98 15.79 -7.95
C ARG A 84 7.82 17.00 -7.70
N GLN A 85 8.72 17.33 -8.64
CA GLN A 85 9.51 18.56 -8.55
C GLN A 85 8.61 19.80 -8.42
N LYS A 86 7.54 19.86 -9.21
CA LYS A 86 6.55 20.93 -9.11
C LYS A 86 5.80 20.95 -7.78
N VAL A 87 5.45 19.79 -7.24
CA VAL A 87 4.79 19.69 -5.91
C VAL A 87 5.74 20.15 -4.81
N ASP A 88 6.99 19.72 -4.83
CA ASP A 88 8.03 20.12 -3.87
C ASP A 88 8.31 21.62 -3.97
N GLU A 89 8.37 22.17 -5.18
CA GLU A 89 8.51 23.61 -5.42
C GLU A 89 7.34 24.42 -4.85
N ILE A 90 6.10 23.95 -5.08
CA ILE A 90 4.88 24.60 -4.54
C ILE A 90 4.85 24.53 -3.02
N GLN A 91 5.33 23.42 -2.43
CA GLN A 91 5.39 23.24 -0.98
C GLN A 91 6.59 23.94 -0.33
N GLY A 92 7.51 24.48 -1.13
CA GLY A 92 8.74 25.11 -0.64
C GLY A 92 9.71 24.12 -0.01
N THR A 93 9.60 22.83 -0.35
CA THR A 93 10.52 21.78 0.08
C THR A 93 11.56 21.58 -1.00
N SER A 94 12.86 21.76 -0.67
CA SER A 94 13.94 21.36 -1.55
C SER A 94 14.48 20.00 -1.14
N LYS A 95 14.68 19.10 -2.12
CA LYS A 95 15.40 17.85 -1.87
C LYS A 95 16.81 18.17 -1.36
N THR A 96 17.12 17.71 -0.17
CA THR A 96 18.50 17.60 0.27
C THR A 96 19.05 16.30 -0.33
N TYR A 97 20.05 16.37 -1.17
CA TYR A 97 20.66 15.29 -1.95
C TYR A 97 21.29 14.13 -1.13
N THR A 98 21.07 14.09 0.18
CA THR A 98 21.76 13.16 1.09
C THR A 98 20.88 12.05 1.68
N ASP A 99 19.59 12.06 1.42
CA ASP A 99 18.72 11.05 2.01
C ASP A 99 18.43 9.95 0.98
N ASP A 100 19.03 8.77 1.19
CA ASP A 100 18.67 7.55 0.48
C ASP A 100 17.22 7.21 0.80
N ILE A 101 16.32 7.49 -0.13
CA ILE A 101 14.89 7.17 -0.01
C ILE A 101 14.61 5.91 -0.82
N PHE A 102 14.03 4.92 -0.15
CA PHE A 102 13.58 3.68 -0.76
C PHE A 102 12.08 3.74 -1.02
N THR A 103 11.67 3.32 -2.20
CA THR A 103 10.25 3.15 -2.54
C THR A 103 9.85 1.71 -2.27
N ILE A 104 9.03 1.53 -1.25
CA ILE A 104 8.54 0.22 -0.82
C ILE A 104 7.08 0.05 -1.24
N LEU A 105 6.78 -1.02 -1.94
CA LEU A 105 5.44 -1.38 -2.38
C LEU A 105 4.84 -2.39 -1.40
N GLU A 106 3.84 -1.98 -0.64
CA GLU A 106 3.05 -2.88 0.19
C GLU A 106 1.79 -3.30 -0.58
N MET A 107 1.77 -4.53 -1.08
CA MET A 107 0.69 -5.06 -1.91
C MET A 107 -0.22 -5.97 -1.09
N HIS A 108 -1.49 -5.61 -0.98
CA HIS A 108 -2.56 -6.46 -0.48
C HIS A 108 -3.17 -7.19 -1.68
N VAL A 109 -2.92 -8.49 -1.81
CA VAL A 109 -3.21 -9.27 -3.01
C VAL A 109 -3.62 -10.70 -2.64
N ASP A 110 -4.47 -11.30 -3.45
CA ASP A 110 -4.84 -12.71 -3.30
C ASP A 110 -3.86 -13.56 -4.12
N LEU A 111 -3.21 -14.54 -3.47
CA LEU A 111 -2.19 -15.40 -4.06
C LEU A 111 -2.46 -16.86 -3.71
N ASP A 112 -2.20 -17.75 -4.67
CA ASP A 112 -2.06 -19.18 -4.46
C ASP A 112 -0.55 -19.50 -4.37
N LEU A 113 -0.07 -19.74 -3.15
CA LEU A 113 1.35 -19.91 -2.88
C LEU A 113 1.65 -21.37 -2.64
N GLU A 114 2.60 -21.93 -3.40
CA GLU A 114 3.07 -23.31 -3.25
C GLU A 114 3.51 -23.60 -1.80
N GLY A 115 2.91 -24.64 -1.20
CA GLY A 115 3.13 -25.03 0.19
C GLY A 115 2.29 -24.27 1.23
N PHE A 116 1.47 -23.32 0.79
CA PHE A 116 0.54 -22.54 1.64
C PHE A 116 -0.85 -22.43 1.01
N GLU A 117 -1.18 -23.38 0.15
CA GLU A 117 -2.45 -23.45 -0.56
C GLU A 117 -3.62 -23.61 0.40
N ASP A 118 -4.79 -23.14 -0.01
CA ASP A 118 -6.04 -23.47 0.64
C ASP A 118 -6.36 -24.95 0.38
N MET A 119 -6.69 -25.69 1.45
CA MET A 119 -6.98 -27.12 1.34
C MET A 119 -8.47 -27.39 1.38
N SER A 120 -8.93 -28.18 0.43
CA SER A 120 -10.29 -28.71 0.42
C SER A 120 -10.50 -29.69 1.59
N PRO A 121 -11.76 -30.01 1.98
CA PRO A 121 -12.05 -31.02 3.00
C PRO A 121 -11.49 -32.41 2.67
N THR A 122 -11.16 -32.66 1.41
CA THR A 122 -10.55 -33.92 0.94
C THR A 122 -9.02 -33.94 1.08
N GLY A 123 -8.40 -32.81 1.48
CA GLY A 123 -6.96 -32.70 1.66
C GLY A 123 -6.19 -32.38 0.37
N GLU A 124 -6.89 -32.03 -0.70
CA GLU A 124 -6.28 -31.58 -1.97
C GLU A 124 -6.29 -30.03 -2.04
N PRO A 125 -5.33 -29.40 -2.73
CA PRO A 125 -5.35 -27.95 -2.96
C PRO A 125 -6.66 -27.52 -3.64
N SER A 126 -7.33 -26.52 -3.06
CA SER A 126 -8.61 -26.02 -3.60
C SER A 126 -8.45 -25.14 -4.83
N GLY A 127 -7.24 -24.60 -5.08
CA GLY A 127 -6.97 -23.61 -6.13
C GLY A 127 -7.52 -22.22 -5.81
N VAL A 128 -7.95 -21.99 -4.58
CA VAL A 128 -8.43 -20.68 -4.11
C VAL A 128 -7.24 -19.84 -3.67
N ALA A 129 -7.07 -18.67 -4.29
CA ALA A 129 -6.07 -17.70 -3.87
C ALA A 129 -6.43 -17.09 -2.52
N LEU A 130 -5.48 -17.09 -1.58
CA LEU A 130 -5.65 -16.57 -0.23
C LEU A 130 -5.12 -15.13 -0.12
N PRO A 131 -5.68 -14.28 0.77
CA PRO A 131 -5.22 -12.91 0.95
C PRO A 131 -3.86 -12.85 1.64
N TYR A 132 -2.90 -12.19 0.99
CA TYR A 132 -1.57 -11.91 1.53
C TYR A 132 -1.24 -10.42 1.47
N ILE A 133 -0.27 -10.02 2.27
CA ILE A 133 0.42 -8.73 2.16
C ILE A 133 1.85 -9.04 1.76
N VAL A 134 2.22 -8.60 0.57
CA VAL A 134 3.58 -8.74 0.02
C VAL A 134 4.22 -7.37 0.01
N THR A 135 5.41 -7.27 0.60
CA THR A 135 6.19 -6.04 0.60
C THR A 135 7.42 -6.23 -0.27
N ILE A 136 7.60 -5.33 -1.23
CA ILE A 136 8.67 -5.39 -2.24
C ILE A 136 9.39 -4.04 -2.26
N ASP A 137 10.70 -4.07 -2.40
CA ASP A 137 11.46 -2.89 -2.77
C ASP A 137 11.32 -2.64 -4.28
N GLU A 138 10.84 -1.46 -4.66
CA GLU A 138 10.63 -1.12 -6.08
C GLU A 138 11.96 -1.09 -6.85
N GLY A 139 13.03 -0.60 -6.22
CA GLY A 139 14.31 -0.43 -6.86
C GLY A 139 14.98 -1.74 -7.25
N SER A 140 15.05 -2.70 -6.33
CA SER A 140 15.69 -4.00 -6.56
C SER A 140 14.74 -5.08 -7.05
N GLY A 141 13.43 -4.90 -6.85
CA GLY A 141 12.42 -5.94 -7.05
C GLY A 141 12.44 -7.05 -5.99
N GLU A 142 13.24 -6.90 -4.94
CA GLU A 142 13.39 -7.90 -3.88
C GLU A 142 12.18 -7.91 -2.95
N ILE A 143 11.74 -9.14 -2.62
CA ILE A 143 10.65 -9.34 -1.66
C ILE A 143 11.20 -9.20 -0.25
N LEU A 144 10.69 -8.20 0.47
CA LEU A 144 11.08 -7.91 1.86
C LEU A 144 10.27 -8.72 2.87
N SER A 145 8.98 -8.92 2.63
CA SER A 145 8.15 -9.76 3.48
C SER A 145 6.93 -10.29 2.76
N ILE A 146 6.44 -11.46 3.21
CA ILE A 146 5.14 -12.02 2.84
C ILE A 146 4.44 -12.40 4.15
N ARG A 147 3.20 -11.94 4.32
CA ARG A 147 2.40 -12.29 5.52
C ARG A 147 0.94 -12.51 5.15
N ARG A 148 0.27 -13.38 5.88
CA ARG A 148 -1.16 -13.63 5.71
C ARG A 148 -1.96 -12.38 6.07
N ASN A 149 -3.00 -12.09 5.28
CA ASN A 149 -3.92 -10.98 5.49
C ASN A 149 -5.32 -11.46 5.93
N PHE A 150 -5.38 -12.53 6.69
CA PHE A 150 -6.61 -13.07 7.27
C PHE A 150 -6.34 -13.64 8.65
N ALA A 151 -7.39 -13.73 9.46
CA ALA A 151 -7.28 -14.31 10.80
C ALA A 151 -7.05 -15.82 10.73
N GLU A 152 -6.14 -16.33 11.53
CA GLU A 152 -5.88 -17.75 11.68
C GLU A 152 -7.17 -18.48 12.14
N GLY A 153 -7.48 -19.62 11.50
CA GLY A 153 -8.73 -20.35 11.74
C GLY A 153 -9.97 -19.79 11.06
N SER A 154 -9.85 -18.71 10.28
CA SER A 154 -10.95 -18.20 9.47
C SER A 154 -11.27 -19.16 8.32
N ARG A 155 -12.45 -19.82 8.36
CA ARG A 155 -12.88 -20.77 7.33
C ARG A 155 -13.01 -20.16 5.93
N LEU A 156 -13.27 -18.87 5.84
CA LEU A 156 -13.44 -18.14 4.58
C LEU A 156 -12.22 -17.28 4.23
N ALA A 157 -11.14 -17.35 5.00
CA ALA A 157 -9.92 -16.53 4.82
C ALA A 157 -10.25 -15.07 4.48
N LYS A 158 -11.23 -14.47 5.19
CA LYS A 158 -11.70 -13.12 4.89
C LYS A 158 -10.58 -12.11 5.02
N LYS A 159 -10.32 -11.37 3.94
CA LYS A 159 -9.32 -10.31 3.87
C LYS A 159 -9.54 -9.24 4.94
N THR A 160 -8.50 -8.93 5.70
CA THR A 160 -8.52 -7.81 6.64
C THR A 160 -8.37 -6.50 5.86
N GLN A 161 -9.31 -5.59 6.06
CA GLN A 161 -9.33 -4.29 5.38
C GLN A 161 -8.59 -3.24 6.22
N TYR A 162 -7.49 -2.73 5.68
CA TYR A 162 -6.69 -1.69 6.34
C TYR A 162 -6.99 -0.29 5.83
N PHE A 163 -7.54 -0.16 4.62
CA PHE A 163 -7.75 1.12 3.99
C PHE A 163 -9.22 1.53 4.02
N VAL A 164 -9.46 2.80 4.33
CA VAL A 164 -10.78 3.45 4.25
C VAL A 164 -10.73 4.50 3.16
N HIS A 165 -11.64 4.40 2.20
CA HIS A 165 -11.75 5.31 1.07
C HIS A 165 -12.77 6.40 1.39
N TYR A 166 -12.36 7.66 1.28
CA TYR A 166 -13.23 8.85 1.37
C TYR A 166 -13.38 9.44 -0.03
N ARG A 167 -14.60 9.56 -0.52
CA ARG A 167 -14.93 10.21 -1.79
C ARG A 167 -15.67 11.50 -1.52
N PHE A 168 -15.31 12.58 -2.24
CA PHE A 168 -16.02 13.87 -2.14
C PHE A 168 -17.36 13.78 -2.86
N MET A 169 -17.31 13.39 -4.15
CA MET A 169 -18.49 13.03 -4.92
C MET A 169 -18.24 11.69 -5.62
N PRO A 170 -19.26 10.81 -5.71
CA PRO A 170 -19.12 9.57 -6.45
C PRO A 170 -18.72 9.84 -7.90
N GLY A 171 -17.64 9.18 -8.35
CA GLY A 171 -17.23 9.15 -9.76
C GLY A 171 -17.85 7.96 -10.50
N LEU A 172 -17.51 7.82 -11.78
CA LEU A 172 -17.91 6.68 -12.61
C LEU A 172 -17.08 5.42 -12.36
N GLY A 173 -16.01 5.51 -11.57
CA GLY A 173 -15.09 4.43 -11.28
C GLY A 173 -14.69 4.41 -9.81
N PHE A 174 -13.48 3.91 -9.56
CA PHE A 174 -12.94 3.79 -8.20
C PHE A 174 -12.79 5.14 -7.51
N TYR A 175 -12.23 6.15 -8.19
CA TYR A 175 -12.00 7.47 -7.60
C TYR A 175 -13.24 8.36 -7.70
N GLY A 176 -13.42 9.22 -6.68
CA GLY A 176 -14.44 10.26 -6.68
C GLY A 176 -14.01 11.50 -7.45
N PHE A 177 -14.99 12.33 -7.81
CA PHE A 177 -14.74 13.64 -8.40
C PHE A 177 -14.49 14.69 -7.32
N GLY A 178 -13.50 15.55 -7.54
CA GLY A 178 -13.23 16.75 -6.76
C GLY A 178 -13.71 18.01 -7.48
N LEU A 179 -13.54 19.15 -6.81
CA LEU A 179 -13.91 20.46 -7.38
C LEU A 179 -13.17 20.77 -8.69
N ILE A 180 -11.92 20.33 -8.80
CA ILE A 180 -11.11 20.52 -10.01
C ILE A 180 -11.81 19.88 -11.23
N HIS A 181 -12.44 18.73 -11.08
CA HIS A 181 -13.16 18.06 -12.17
C HIS A 181 -14.47 18.76 -12.57
N MET A 182 -14.96 19.69 -11.75
CA MET A 182 -16.19 20.43 -12.04
C MET A 182 -15.94 21.81 -12.65
N ILE A 183 -14.75 22.37 -12.42
CA ILE A 183 -14.41 23.74 -12.84
C ILE A 183 -13.60 23.73 -14.15
N GLY A 184 -12.92 22.61 -14.46
CA GLY A 184 -12.17 22.38 -15.69
C GLY A 184 -13.01 21.66 -16.70
#